data_b062d6cf796f7297269e4a966fdfaade
#
_entry.id   b062d6cf796f7297269e4a966fdfaade
#
_cell.length_a   1.000
_cell.length_b   1.000
_cell.length_c   1.000
_cell.angle_alpha   90.00
_cell.angle_beta   90.00
_cell.angle_gamma   90.00
#
_symmetry.space_group_name_H-M   'P 1'
#
loop_
_entity.id
_entity.type
_entity.pdbx_description
1 polymer ?
#
loop_
_entity_poly.entity_id
_entity_poly.type
_entity_poly.pdbx_seq_one_letter_code
_entity_poly.pdbx_strand_id
1 'polypeptide(L)'
;VWLFGGPYFGFWESAMAGAGAFFSNGGPIQGTASCPRKFVVMGFNYQRGVGEMLEDLGHRAESILARVWKSEDFLGYAYDRARNINALSNRQFNLFERFMLFDQIAPGKSNVGSVHYAPNSHSDYEWGIATPVQSCADDWLQFPNLPDPPNFRTLTARDWGGGDIRAHHKWWLSRLPKVPGATNGISNFWWKYFIDPNTVK
;
A
#
# COMPACT_ATOMS: atom_id res chain seq x y z
N VAL A 1 -2.54 16.88 -7.92
CA VAL A 1 -3.79 17.64 -7.94
C VAL A 1 -4.77 16.95 -7.02
N TRP A 2 -5.41 17.71 -6.13
CA TRP A 2 -6.46 17.21 -5.27
C TRP A 2 -7.76 17.87 -5.67
N LEU A 3 -8.78 17.05 -5.88
CA LEU A 3 -10.13 17.49 -6.26
C LEU A 3 -11.08 17.10 -5.14
N PHE A 4 -11.88 18.04 -4.69
CA PHE A 4 -12.89 17.83 -3.66
C PHE A 4 -14.27 18.01 -4.27
N GLY A 5 -15.15 17.05 -4.04
CA GLY A 5 -16.51 17.09 -4.58
C GLY A 5 -17.51 16.36 -3.72
N GLY A 6 -18.78 16.41 -4.12
CA GLY A 6 -19.86 15.63 -3.51
C GLY A 6 -19.79 14.14 -3.88
N PRO A 7 -20.70 13.32 -3.33
CA PRO A 7 -20.84 11.94 -3.74
C PRO A 7 -21.05 11.84 -5.25
N TYR A 8 -20.44 10.84 -5.86
CA TYR A 8 -20.54 10.57 -7.31
C TYR A 8 -20.03 11.72 -8.19
N PHE A 9 -19.09 12.52 -7.69
CA PHE A 9 -18.48 13.66 -8.40
C PHE A 9 -17.71 13.22 -9.69
N GLY A 10 -17.52 11.92 -9.91
CA GLY A 10 -16.96 11.37 -11.15
C GLY A 10 -15.45 11.28 -11.18
N PHE A 11 -14.74 11.61 -10.11
CA PHE A 11 -13.30 11.41 -10.00
C PHE A 11 -12.98 10.11 -9.27
N TRP A 12 -11.95 9.42 -9.77
CA TRP A 12 -11.42 8.25 -9.13
C TRP A 12 -10.56 8.65 -7.91
N GLU A 13 -10.37 7.73 -6.97
CA GLU A 13 -9.54 7.95 -5.77
C GLU A 13 -8.13 8.43 -6.11
N SER A 14 -7.51 7.79 -7.13
CA SER A 14 -6.21 8.18 -7.63
C SER A 14 -6.05 7.76 -9.08
N ALA A 15 -5.63 8.67 -9.95
CA ALA A 15 -5.27 8.36 -11.34
C ALA A 15 -4.09 9.21 -11.77
N MET A 16 -3.21 8.65 -12.61
CA MET A 16 -2.02 9.35 -13.08
C MET A 16 -2.26 9.95 -14.45
N ALA A 17 -1.69 11.13 -14.69
CA ALA A 17 -1.73 11.88 -15.92
C ALA A 17 -0.32 12.24 -16.39
N GLY A 18 -0.19 12.67 -17.66
CA GLY A 18 1.06 13.12 -18.28
C GLY A 18 1.76 12.04 -19.09
N ALA A 19 2.86 12.43 -19.73
CA ALA A 19 3.66 11.52 -20.55
C ALA A 19 4.26 10.39 -19.71
N GLY A 20 4.02 9.14 -20.11
CA GLY A 20 4.48 7.96 -19.39
C GLY A 20 3.65 7.64 -18.12
N ALA A 21 2.44 8.19 -17.98
CA ALA A 21 1.53 7.84 -16.91
C ALA A 21 1.21 6.34 -16.93
N PHE A 22 1.07 5.75 -15.74
CA PHE A 22 0.79 4.33 -15.54
C PHE A 22 -0.32 4.16 -14.50
N PHE A 23 -0.78 2.93 -14.27
CA PHE A 23 -1.83 2.62 -13.31
C PHE A 23 -1.46 3.10 -11.89
N SER A 24 -2.37 3.85 -11.26
CA SER A 24 -2.23 4.36 -9.90
C SER A 24 -3.61 4.33 -9.23
N ASN A 25 -4.04 3.17 -8.78
CA ASN A 25 -5.39 2.80 -8.34
C ASN A 25 -6.47 2.93 -9.44
N GLY A 26 -6.28 3.83 -10.39
CA GLY A 26 -7.05 3.97 -11.62
C GLY A 26 -6.17 3.94 -12.86
N GLY A 27 -6.77 3.71 -14.02
CA GLY A 27 -6.07 3.79 -15.31
C GLY A 27 -5.55 5.21 -15.59
N PRO A 28 -4.51 5.35 -16.45
CA PRO A 28 -4.00 6.65 -16.83
C PRO A 28 -5.07 7.55 -17.45
N ILE A 29 -5.07 8.83 -17.09
CA ILE A 29 -6.01 9.80 -17.65
C ILE A 29 -5.66 10.04 -19.12
N GLN A 30 -6.61 9.74 -19.99
CA GLN A 30 -6.44 9.86 -21.44
C GLN A 30 -6.30 11.33 -21.89
N GLY A 31 -5.63 11.54 -23.03
CA GLY A 31 -5.47 12.87 -23.62
C GLY A 31 -4.44 13.78 -22.91
N THR A 32 -3.69 13.27 -21.94
CA THR A 32 -2.74 14.07 -21.15
C THR A 32 -1.27 13.89 -21.55
N ALA A 33 -0.97 13.11 -22.59
CA ALA A 33 0.40 12.78 -23.00
C ALA A 33 1.24 14.00 -23.45
N SER A 34 0.60 15.11 -23.81
CA SER A 34 1.28 16.37 -24.13
C SER A 34 1.90 17.06 -22.91
N CYS A 35 1.47 16.72 -21.70
CA CYS A 35 2.12 17.19 -20.49
C CYS A 35 3.41 16.38 -20.24
N PRO A 36 4.59 17.01 -20.22
CA PRO A 36 5.87 16.27 -20.12
C PRO A 36 6.14 15.67 -18.73
N ARG A 37 5.33 16.01 -17.75
CA ARG A 37 5.46 15.51 -16.37
C ARG A 37 4.34 14.55 -16.03
N LYS A 38 4.69 13.47 -15.34
CA LYS A 38 3.70 12.65 -14.62
C LYS A 38 3.21 13.40 -13.38
N PHE A 39 1.90 13.37 -13.15
CA PHE A 39 1.29 13.88 -11.93
C PHE A 39 0.06 13.03 -11.58
N VAL A 40 -0.31 13.04 -10.32
CA VAL A 40 -1.47 12.27 -9.85
C VAL A 40 -2.61 13.23 -9.56
N VAL A 41 -3.79 12.84 -10.01
CA VAL A 41 -5.08 13.46 -9.67
C VAL A 41 -5.75 12.55 -8.66
N MET A 42 -6.11 13.09 -7.51
CA MET A 42 -6.84 12.39 -6.44
C MET A 42 -8.19 13.06 -6.24
N GLY A 43 -9.25 12.27 -6.20
CA GLY A 43 -10.61 12.72 -5.98
C GLY A 43 -11.07 12.41 -4.57
N PHE A 44 -11.48 13.42 -3.82
CA PHE A 44 -11.97 13.27 -2.46
C PHE A 44 -13.43 13.69 -2.35
N ASN A 45 -14.22 12.86 -1.70
CA ASN A 45 -15.59 13.16 -1.34
C ASN A 45 -15.60 13.85 0.02
N TYR A 46 -16.02 15.12 0.06
CA TYR A 46 -16.03 15.90 1.31
C TYR A 46 -17.11 15.48 2.32
N GLN A 47 -17.98 14.52 1.97
CA GLN A 47 -18.86 13.86 2.94
C GLN A 47 -18.14 12.74 3.71
N ARG A 48 -16.94 12.38 3.26
CA ARG A 48 -16.09 11.39 3.88
C ARG A 48 -14.99 12.06 4.72
N GLY A 49 -14.42 11.30 5.62
CA GLY A 49 -13.41 11.80 6.57
C GLY A 49 -11.96 11.71 6.06
N VAL A 50 -11.04 12.10 6.93
CA VAL A 50 -9.60 12.01 6.66
C VAL A 50 -9.15 10.54 6.55
N GLY A 51 -9.90 9.60 7.13
CA GLY A 51 -9.59 8.16 7.04
C GLY A 51 -9.56 7.69 5.60
N GLU A 52 -10.57 8.05 4.82
CA GLU A 52 -10.70 7.71 3.40
C GLU A 52 -9.67 8.46 2.55
N MET A 53 -9.35 9.71 2.88
CA MET A 53 -8.27 10.44 2.20
C MET A 53 -6.91 9.75 2.38
N LEU A 54 -6.66 9.16 3.55
CA LEU A 54 -5.46 8.37 3.81
C LEU A 54 -5.49 7.01 3.10
N GLU A 55 -6.67 6.43 2.93
CA GLU A 55 -6.88 5.23 2.12
C GLU A 55 -6.51 5.48 0.67
N ASP A 56 -7.05 6.54 0.06
CA ASP A 56 -6.73 6.95 -1.31
C ASP A 56 -5.23 7.19 -1.50
N LEU A 57 -4.58 7.81 -0.51
CA LEU A 57 -3.13 8.00 -0.52
C LEU A 57 -2.37 6.67 -0.40
N GLY A 58 -2.89 5.74 0.40
CA GLY A 58 -2.36 4.39 0.54
C GLY A 58 -2.42 3.62 -0.77
N HIS A 59 -3.56 3.62 -1.47
CA HIS A 59 -3.73 2.99 -2.79
C HIS A 59 -2.79 3.58 -3.84
N ARG A 60 -2.62 4.90 -3.82
CA ARG A 60 -1.61 5.56 -4.65
C ARG A 60 -0.21 5.03 -4.34
N ALA A 61 0.14 4.91 -3.05
CA ALA A 61 1.44 4.39 -2.64
C ALA A 61 1.63 2.93 -3.08
N GLU A 62 0.65 2.06 -2.85
CA GLU A 62 0.69 0.65 -3.24
C GLU A 62 0.91 0.48 -4.74
N SER A 63 0.10 1.15 -5.56
CA SER A 63 0.20 1.04 -7.02
C SER A 63 1.56 1.51 -7.55
N ILE A 64 2.06 2.63 -7.03
CA ILE A 64 3.34 3.18 -7.48
C ILE A 64 4.51 2.33 -6.97
N LEU A 65 4.46 1.86 -5.73
CA LEU A 65 5.49 0.97 -5.19
C LEU A 65 5.48 -0.39 -5.89
N ALA A 66 4.31 -0.94 -6.21
CA ALA A 66 4.21 -2.15 -7.02
C ALA A 66 4.93 -1.99 -8.36
N ARG A 67 4.77 -0.84 -9.03
CA ARG A 67 5.51 -0.51 -10.26
C ARG A 67 7.01 -0.44 -10.02
N VAL A 68 7.46 0.22 -8.95
CA VAL A 68 8.89 0.35 -8.60
C VAL A 68 9.54 -1.01 -8.33
N TRP A 69 8.82 -1.92 -7.67
CA TRP A 69 9.29 -3.25 -7.28
C TRP A 69 8.94 -4.34 -8.30
N LYS A 70 8.28 -3.99 -9.42
CA LYS A 70 7.79 -4.93 -10.46
C LYS A 70 6.90 -6.02 -9.86
N SER A 71 5.95 -5.60 -9.05
CA SER A 71 5.05 -6.44 -8.25
C SER A 71 3.57 -6.16 -8.52
N GLU A 72 3.23 -5.68 -9.73
CA GLU A 72 1.84 -5.38 -10.09
C GLU A 72 0.96 -6.64 -10.08
N ASP A 73 1.53 -7.78 -10.47
CA ASP A 73 0.88 -9.10 -10.39
C ASP A 73 0.58 -9.50 -8.94
N PHE A 74 1.54 -9.27 -8.03
CA PHE A 74 1.38 -9.54 -6.61
C PHE A 74 0.34 -8.62 -5.98
N LEU A 75 0.33 -7.32 -6.32
CA LEU A 75 -0.66 -6.38 -5.81
C LEU A 75 -2.08 -6.84 -6.19
N GLY A 76 -2.31 -7.21 -7.45
CA GLY A 76 -3.58 -7.78 -7.89
C GLY A 76 -3.96 -9.05 -7.12
N TYR A 77 -2.99 -9.92 -6.82
CA TYR A 77 -3.22 -11.12 -6.01
C TYR A 77 -3.61 -10.79 -4.57
N ALA A 78 -2.94 -9.83 -3.94
CA ALA A 78 -3.19 -9.45 -2.55
C ALA A 78 -4.62 -8.93 -2.34
N TYR A 79 -5.24 -8.37 -3.37
CA TYR A 79 -6.62 -7.89 -3.35
C TYR A 79 -7.65 -8.91 -3.88
N ASP A 80 -7.25 -9.83 -4.74
CA ASP A 80 -8.14 -10.85 -5.32
C ASP A 80 -7.95 -12.20 -4.61
N ARG A 81 -8.67 -12.39 -3.52
CA ARG A 81 -8.63 -13.60 -2.72
C ARG A 81 -9.23 -14.84 -3.39
N ALA A 82 -9.93 -14.65 -4.51
CA ALA A 82 -10.41 -15.76 -5.32
C ALA A 82 -9.25 -16.45 -6.08
N ARG A 83 -8.11 -15.79 -6.20
CA ARG A 83 -6.91 -16.37 -6.79
C ARG A 83 -6.30 -17.40 -5.85
N ASN A 84 -5.76 -18.46 -6.44
CA ASN A 84 -5.22 -19.58 -5.70
C ASN A 84 -4.01 -19.17 -4.84
N ILE A 85 -4.15 -19.22 -3.51
CA ILE A 85 -3.11 -18.93 -2.53
C ILE A 85 -1.84 -19.78 -2.74
N ASN A 86 -1.97 -21.00 -3.28
CA ASN A 86 -0.84 -21.87 -3.57
C ASN A 86 0.09 -21.30 -4.66
N ALA A 87 -0.37 -20.36 -5.48
CA ALA A 87 0.48 -19.68 -6.46
C ALA A 87 1.62 -18.89 -5.82
N LEU A 88 1.51 -18.53 -4.54
CA LEU A 88 2.57 -17.85 -3.80
C LEU A 88 3.47 -18.78 -2.98
N SER A 89 3.18 -20.08 -2.89
CA SER A 89 3.88 -21.00 -2.00
C SER A 89 5.39 -21.10 -2.25
N ASN A 90 5.82 -20.94 -3.50
CA ASN A 90 7.23 -20.96 -3.92
C ASN A 90 7.79 -19.59 -4.31
N ARG A 91 7.03 -18.52 -4.11
CA ARG A 91 7.46 -17.16 -4.47
C ARG A 91 8.49 -16.64 -3.47
N GLN A 92 9.60 -16.17 -3.99
CA GLN A 92 10.53 -15.36 -3.21
C GLN A 92 10.03 -13.91 -3.23
N PHE A 93 9.53 -13.46 -2.10
CA PHE A 93 8.99 -12.10 -1.96
C PHE A 93 10.13 -11.08 -1.94
N ASN A 94 10.00 -10.03 -2.77
CA ASN A 94 10.82 -8.84 -2.63
C ASN A 94 10.40 -8.02 -1.39
N LEU A 95 11.09 -6.92 -1.11
CA LEU A 95 10.83 -6.14 0.10
C LEU A 95 9.43 -5.53 0.12
N PHE A 96 8.92 -5.04 -1.01
CA PHE A 96 7.56 -4.49 -1.06
C PHE A 96 6.50 -5.58 -0.86
N GLU A 97 6.67 -6.72 -1.51
CA GLU A 97 5.77 -7.86 -1.34
C GLU A 97 5.77 -8.37 0.10
N ARG A 98 6.97 -8.46 0.73
CA ARG A 98 7.07 -8.79 2.16
C ARG A 98 6.32 -7.81 3.04
N PHE A 99 6.46 -6.51 2.78
CA PHE A 99 5.73 -5.46 3.51
C PHE A 99 4.21 -5.69 3.47
N MET A 100 3.69 -6.07 2.31
CA MET A 100 2.26 -6.24 2.04
C MET A 100 1.66 -7.56 2.56
N LEU A 101 2.46 -8.48 3.12
CA LEU A 101 1.94 -9.77 3.59
C LEU A 101 1.01 -9.58 4.79
N PHE A 102 -0.11 -10.29 4.76
CA PHE A 102 -1.04 -10.49 5.88
C PHE A 102 -1.38 -11.98 6.00
N ASP A 103 -1.90 -12.40 7.14
CA ASP A 103 -1.94 -13.83 7.48
C ASP A 103 -2.76 -14.66 6.50
N GLN A 104 -3.85 -14.13 5.97
CA GLN A 104 -4.72 -14.88 5.05
C GLN A 104 -4.02 -15.26 3.74
N ILE A 105 -3.18 -14.39 3.17
CA ILE A 105 -2.46 -14.69 1.91
C ILE A 105 -1.12 -15.39 2.14
N ALA A 106 -0.55 -15.27 3.34
CA ALA A 106 0.72 -15.89 3.71
C ALA A 106 0.70 -16.32 5.18
N PRO A 107 0.03 -17.44 5.52
CA PRO A 107 -0.11 -17.89 6.90
C PRO A 107 1.23 -18.04 7.61
N GLY A 108 1.33 -17.46 8.81
CA GLY A 108 2.55 -17.46 9.62
C GLY A 108 3.69 -16.57 9.11
N LYS A 109 3.44 -15.74 8.07
CA LYS A 109 4.42 -14.79 7.51
C LYS A 109 3.90 -13.36 7.51
N SER A 110 2.93 -13.05 8.35
CA SER A 110 2.29 -11.73 8.37
C SER A 110 3.30 -10.62 8.66
N ASN A 111 3.17 -9.55 7.92
CA ASN A 111 3.93 -8.30 8.03
C ASN A 111 2.95 -7.13 8.30
N VAL A 112 3.04 -6.06 7.53
CA VAL A 112 2.20 -4.87 7.72
C VAL A 112 0.81 -5.05 7.09
N GLY A 113 0.73 -5.80 6.00
CA GLY A 113 -0.50 -5.94 5.23
C GLY A 113 -0.67 -4.84 4.18
N SER A 114 -1.88 -4.75 3.65
CA SER A 114 -2.26 -3.76 2.65
C SER A 114 -3.15 -2.67 3.24
N VAL A 115 -3.51 -1.70 2.42
CA VAL A 115 -4.44 -0.63 2.80
C VAL A 115 -5.78 -1.21 3.27
N HIS A 116 -6.30 -2.25 2.61
CA HIS A 116 -7.56 -2.90 2.99
C HIS A 116 -7.41 -3.99 4.05
N TYR A 117 -6.22 -4.56 4.21
CA TYR A 117 -6.00 -5.75 5.05
C TYR A 117 -4.94 -5.49 6.11
N ALA A 118 -5.37 -5.41 7.35
CA ALA A 118 -4.46 -5.47 8.50
C ALA A 118 -3.82 -6.86 8.61
N PRO A 119 -2.77 -7.04 9.42
CA PRO A 119 -2.06 -8.30 9.57
C PRO A 119 -2.95 -9.53 9.81
N ASN A 120 -4.11 -9.39 10.47
CA ASN A 120 -5.04 -10.47 10.79
C ASN A 120 -6.35 -10.44 10.00
N SER A 121 -6.51 -9.56 9.02
CA SER A 121 -7.78 -9.42 8.28
C SER A 121 -8.09 -10.65 7.43
N HIS A 122 -9.36 -11.05 7.39
CA HIS A 122 -9.91 -12.09 6.53
C HIS A 122 -10.81 -11.55 5.42
N SER A 123 -11.22 -10.28 5.51
CA SER A 123 -12.05 -9.59 4.51
C SER A 123 -11.65 -8.12 4.38
N ASP A 124 -12.09 -7.49 3.29
CA ASP A 124 -11.89 -6.06 3.06
C ASP A 124 -12.38 -5.24 4.25
N TYR A 125 -11.58 -4.26 4.64
CA TYR A 125 -11.92 -3.30 5.69
C TYR A 125 -12.11 -3.91 7.09
N GLU A 126 -11.61 -5.11 7.30
CA GLU A 126 -11.77 -5.85 8.55
C GLU A 126 -10.57 -5.56 9.49
N TRP A 127 -10.44 -4.31 9.90
CA TRP A 127 -9.32 -3.87 10.76
C TRP A 127 -9.58 -4.04 12.25
N GLY A 128 -10.78 -4.46 12.63
CA GLY A 128 -11.22 -4.54 14.02
C GLY A 128 -11.26 -5.95 14.61
N ILE A 129 -10.78 -6.97 13.91
CA ILE A 129 -10.83 -8.36 14.39
C ILE A 129 -10.04 -8.50 15.70
N ALA A 130 -10.69 -9.13 16.69
CA ALA A 130 -10.07 -9.37 18.00
C ALA A 130 -9.00 -10.46 17.98
N THR A 131 -9.02 -11.36 17.00
CA THR A 131 -8.09 -12.50 16.90
C THR A 131 -6.64 -12.01 16.78
N PRO A 132 -5.73 -12.41 17.68
CA PRO A 132 -4.33 -12.07 17.59
C PRO A 132 -3.66 -12.72 16.37
N VAL A 133 -2.59 -12.09 15.89
CA VAL A 133 -1.75 -12.61 14.81
C VAL A 133 -0.27 -12.49 15.16
N GLN A 134 0.54 -13.44 14.69
CA GLN A 134 1.99 -13.29 14.72
C GLN A 134 2.43 -12.47 13.52
N SER A 135 3.01 -11.30 13.76
CA SER A 135 3.44 -10.37 12.71
C SER A 135 4.79 -9.74 13.02
N CYS A 136 5.59 -9.52 11.99
CA CYS A 136 6.85 -8.78 12.06
C CYS A 136 6.73 -7.33 11.53
N ALA A 137 5.52 -6.75 11.57
CA ALA A 137 5.26 -5.39 11.08
C ALA A 137 6.15 -4.31 11.71
N ASP A 138 6.57 -4.48 12.96
CA ASP A 138 7.41 -3.50 13.64
C ASP A 138 8.88 -3.53 13.20
N ASP A 139 9.33 -4.61 12.55
CA ASP A 139 10.67 -4.68 11.97
C ASP A 139 10.88 -3.57 10.93
N TRP A 140 9.80 -3.16 10.23
CA TRP A 140 9.86 -2.12 9.22
C TRP A 140 10.23 -0.73 9.76
N LEU A 141 10.08 -0.51 11.07
CA LEU A 141 10.56 0.70 11.74
C LEU A 141 12.09 0.77 11.81
N GLN A 142 12.78 -0.36 11.60
CA GLN A 142 14.24 -0.50 11.61
C GLN A 142 14.84 -0.55 10.20
N PHE A 143 14.00 -0.46 9.15
CA PHE A 143 14.47 -0.50 7.76
C PHE A 143 15.62 0.52 7.53
N PRO A 144 16.71 0.18 6.83
CA PRO A 144 16.95 -1.03 6.04
C PRO A 144 17.52 -2.23 6.81
N ASN A 145 17.75 -2.10 8.11
CA ASN A 145 18.36 -3.14 8.96
C ASN A 145 17.28 -4.11 9.49
N LEU A 146 16.53 -4.71 8.54
CA LEU A 146 15.52 -5.70 8.91
C LEU A 146 16.18 -6.91 9.58
N PRO A 147 15.63 -7.39 10.71
CA PRO A 147 16.13 -8.60 11.36
C PRO A 147 16.04 -9.84 10.46
N ASP A 148 17.02 -10.71 10.58
CA ASP A 148 17.03 -12.04 9.96
C ASP A 148 17.51 -13.07 11.00
N PRO A 149 16.63 -13.95 11.50
CA PRO A 149 15.21 -14.10 11.14
C PRO A 149 14.33 -12.93 11.60
N PRO A 150 13.16 -12.74 10.96
CA PRO A 150 12.18 -11.71 11.35
C PRO A 150 11.71 -11.86 12.81
N ASN A 151 11.47 -10.73 13.48
CA ASN A 151 10.95 -10.72 14.85
C ASN A 151 9.42 -10.74 14.85
N PHE A 152 8.84 -11.93 14.91
CA PHE A 152 7.40 -12.07 15.06
C PHE A 152 6.94 -11.74 16.47
N ARG A 153 5.93 -10.89 16.57
CA ARG A 153 5.24 -10.55 17.83
C ARG A 153 3.75 -10.77 17.68
N THR A 154 3.09 -11.02 18.80
CA THR A 154 1.63 -11.06 18.85
C THR A 154 1.09 -9.65 18.74
N LEU A 155 0.41 -9.35 17.65
CA LEU A 155 -0.30 -8.09 17.40
C LEU A 155 -1.81 -8.34 17.40
N THR A 156 -2.57 -7.29 17.66
CA THR A 156 -4.04 -7.27 17.71
C THR A 156 -4.57 -6.03 17.00
N ALA A 157 -5.85 -5.94 16.78
CA ALA A 157 -6.48 -4.75 16.21
C ALA A 157 -6.12 -3.44 16.96
N ARG A 158 -5.84 -3.51 18.26
CA ARG A 158 -5.45 -2.34 19.07
C ARG A 158 -4.15 -1.68 18.59
N ASP A 159 -3.25 -2.47 17.99
CA ASP A 159 -1.96 -1.98 17.50
C ASP A 159 -2.11 -1.04 16.30
N TRP A 160 -3.21 -1.17 15.55
CA TRP A 160 -3.53 -0.32 14.39
C TRP A 160 -4.87 0.42 14.51
N GLY A 161 -5.40 0.58 15.72
CA GLY A 161 -6.52 1.48 15.99
C GLY A 161 -7.88 0.86 16.21
N GLY A 162 -7.98 -0.48 16.39
CA GLY A 162 -9.19 -1.15 16.85
C GLY A 162 -10.38 -1.09 15.89
N GLY A 163 -10.13 -0.97 14.58
CA GLY A 163 -11.14 -0.85 13.54
C GLY A 163 -11.38 0.58 13.02
N ASP A 164 -10.71 1.57 13.61
CA ASP A 164 -10.78 2.95 13.09
C ASP A 164 -9.97 3.09 11.80
N ILE A 165 -10.63 3.53 10.73
CA ILE A 165 -10.03 3.67 9.39
C ILE A 165 -8.85 4.63 9.37
N ARG A 166 -8.95 5.78 10.04
CA ARG A 166 -7.90 6.78 10.10
C ARG A 166 -6.68 6.28 10.86
N ALA A 167 -6.90 5.59 11.98
CA ALA A 167 -5.83 5.03 12.80
C ALA A 167 -5.10 3.92 12.04
N HIS A 168 -5.83 3.00 11.37
CA HIS A 168 -5.25 1.94 10.56
C HIS A 168 -4.35 2.51 9.45
N HIS A 169 -4.82 3.46 8.65
CA HIS A 169 -4.03 4.01 7.56
C HIS A 169 -2.82 4.83 8.06
N LYS A 170 -2.97 5.55 9.17
CA LYS A 170 -1.80 6.20 9.82
C LYS A 170 -0.77 5.20 10.28
N TRP A 171 -1.21 4.08 10.86
CA TRP A 171 -0.33 3.00 11.29
C TRP A 171 0.39 2.39 10.09
N TRP A 172 -0.34 2.03 9.02
CA TRP A 172 0.21 1.47 7.79
C TRP A 172 1.24 2.41 7.14
N LEU A 173 0.87 3.67 6.91
CA LEU A 173 1.75 4.69 6.34
C LEU A 173 3.00 4.92 7.20
N SER A 174 2.89 4.79 8.52
CA SER A 174 4.03 5.00 9.43
C SER A 174 5.14 3.96 9.28
N ARG A 175 4.84 2.75 8.78
CA ARG A 175 5.78 1.65 8.54
C ARG A 175 6.48 1.75 7.19
N LEU A 176 5.97 2.55 6.25
CA LEU A 176 6.65 2.74 4.97
C LEU A 176 8.06 3.31 5.18
N PRO A 177 9.08 2.67 4.58
CA PRO A 177 10.47 3.12 4.67
C PRO A 177 10.65 4.59 4.30
N LYS A 178 11.39 5.34 5.15
CA LYS A 178 11.58 6.79 5.03
C LYS A 178 12.98 7.25 5.43
N VAL A 179 13.98 6.45 5.12
CA VAL A 179 15.37 6.71 5.47
C VAL A 179 16.23 6.96 4.22
N PRO A 180 17.38 7.63 4.33
CA PRO A 180 18.29 7.83 3.20
C PRO A 180 18.91 6.51 2.72
N GLY A 181 19.51 6.53 1.52
CA GLY A 181 20.19 5.38 0.92
C GLY A 181 19.34 4.63 -0.08
N ALA A 182 19.84 3.48 -0.51
CA ALA A 182 19.19 2.59 -1.47
C ALA A 182 19.49 1.12 -1.15
N THR A 183 18.51 0.26 -1.41
CA THR A 183 18.62 -1.20 -1.32
C THR A 183 18.22 -1.79 -2.67
N ASN A 184 19.07 -2.63 -3.27
CA ASN A 184 18.87 -3.20 -4.61
C ASN A 184 18.60 -2.15 -5.71
N GLY A 185 19.24 -0.97 -5.61
CA GLY A 185 19.04 0.13 -6.55
C GLY A 185 17.75 0.93 -6.37
N ILE A 186 16.91 0.58 -5.42
CA ILE A 186 15.67 1.28 -5.07
C ILE A 186 15.91 2.13 -3.83
N SER A 187 15.46 3.40 -3.85
CA SER A 187 15.62 4.31 -2.72
C SER A 187 14.95 3.75 -1.47
N ASN A 188 15.62 3.86 -0.34
CA ASN A 188 15.06 3.52 0.98
C ASN A 188 14.04 4.56 1.48
N PHE A 189 13.94 5.69 0.82
CA PHE A 189 12.89 6.67 1.03
C PHE A 189 11.74 6.40 0.05
N TRP A 190 10.86 5.40 0.38
CA TRP A 190 9.79 4.96 -0.51
C TRP A 190 8.76 6.06 -0.81
N TRP A 191 8.57 6.99 0.11
CA TRP A 191 7.68 8.13 -0.04
C TRP A 191 7.99 8.98 -1.27
N LYS A 192 9.26 9.09 -1.68
CA LYS A 192 9.68 9.87 -2.85
C LYS A 192 8.95 9.43 -4.13
N TYR A 193 8.66 8.15 -4.28
CA TYR A 193 8.08 7.60 -5.50
C TYR A 193 6.61 7.99 -5.69
N PHE A 194 5.82 7.95 -4.63
CA PHE A 194 4.43 8.32 -4.74
C PHE A 194 4.17 9.81 -4.44
N ILE A 195 5.11 10.54 -3.88
CA ILE A 195 5.07 12.00 -3.82
C ILE A 195 5.41 12.60 -5.19
N ASP A 196 6.49 12.12 -5.84
CA ASP A 196 6.87 12.53 -7.19
C ASP A 196 7.00 11.32 -8.13
N PRO A 197 5.94 11.00 -8.89
CA PRO A 197 5.94 9.84 -9.80
C PRO A 197 6.94 9.98 -10.96
N ASN A 198 7.53 11.16 -11.20
CA ASN A 198 8.58 11.33 -12.20
C ASN A 198 9.88 10.61 -11.81
N THR A 199 10.04 10.26 -10.55
CA THR A 199 11.17 9.47 -10.05
C THR A 199 11.05 7.98 -10.36
N VAL A 200 9.89 7.51 -10.83
CA VAL A 200 9.64 6.13 -11.26
C VAL A 200 10.03 6.00 -12.74
N LYS A 201 10.91 5.04 -13.03
CA LYS A 201 11.40 4.74 -14.38
C LYS A 201 10.53 3.71 -15.08
#